data_cb969e34e6774dd2ba056b5613543ded
#
_entry.id   cb969e34e6774dd2ba056b5613543ded
#
_cell.length_a   1.000
_cell.length_b   1.000
_cell.length_c   1.000
_cell.angle_alpha   90.00
_cell.angle_beta   90.00
_cell.angle_gamma   90.00
#
_symmetry.space_group_name_H-M   'P 1'
#
loop_
_entity.id
_entity.type
_entity.pdbx_description
1 polymer ?
#
loop_
_entity_poly.entity_id
_entity_poly.type
_entity_poly.pdbx_seq_one_letter_code
_entity_poly.pdbx_strand_id
1 'polypeptide(L)' 'MIDWSKCPEVESVPGKLGGKLVFKHTRLPLAVLFGNLAEGATVKDVVDWYDADEKQLVAVLNFLAQELNKIEQAEVAGA' A
#
# COMPACT_ATOMS: atom_id res chain seq x y z
N MET A 1 -5.61 -10.77 -8.49
CA MET A 1 -5.56 -9.32 -8.18
C MET A 1 -5.65 -9.11 -6.68
N ILE A 2 -4.98 -8.08 -6.21
CA ILE A 2 -4.96 -7.79 -4.77
C ILE A 2 -6.25 -7.08 -4.36
N ASP A 3 -6.90 -7.60 -3.33
CA ASP A 3 -8.12 -7.00 -2.79
C ASP A 3 -7.75 -6.05 -1.65
N TRP A 4 -7.63 -4.77 -1.97
CA TRP A 4 -7.26 -3.74 -1.00
C TRP A 4 -8.32 -3.50 0.06
N SER A 5 -9.56 -3.94 -0.17
CA SER A 5 -10.62 -3.80 0.83
C SER A 5 -10.33 -4.61 2.10
N LYS A 6 -9.45 -5.60 2.00
CA LYS A 6 -9.05 -6.42 3.14
C LYS A 6 -7.87 -5.84 3.93
N CYS A 7 -7.30 -4.74 3.46
CA CYS A 7 -6.20 -4.08 4.17
C CYS A 7 -6.76 -3.00 5.10
N PRO A 8 -6.62 -3.16 6.43
CA PRO A 8 -7.20 -2.21 7.37
C PRO A 8 -6.57 -0.81 7.33
N GLU A 9 -5.38 -0.68 6.74
CA GLU A 9 -4.68 0.60 6.67
C GLU A 9 -4.94 1.38 5.39
N VAL A 10 -5.86 0.88 4.55
CA VAL A 10 -6.17 1.49 3.24
C VAL A 10 -7.65 1.80 3.17
N GLU A 11 -7.99 2.93 2.57
CA GLU A 11 -9.39 3.29 2.31
C GLU A 11 -9.53 3.92 0.94
N SER A 12 -10.74 3.83 0.39
CA SER A 12 -11.13 4.56 -0.81
C SER A 12 -12.46 5.24 -0.48
N VAL A 13 -12.45 6.57 -0.43
CA VAL A 13 -13.64 7.33 -0.05
C VAL A 13 -14.15 8.08 -1.27
N PRO A 14 -15.40 7.82 -1.71
CA PRO A 14 -15.98 8.57 -2.83
C PRO A 14 -15.95 10.07 -2.55
N GLY A 15 -15.52 10.84 -3.54
CA GLY A 15 -15.40 12.28 -3.40
C GLY A 15 -14.09 12.75 -2.77
N LYS A 16 -13.30 11.83 -2.22
CA LYS A 16 -11.99 12.15 -1.67
C LYS A 16 -10.93 11.71 -2.68
N LEU A 17 -10.23 12.69 -3.29
CA LEU A 17 -9.21 12.42 -4.29
C LEU A 17 -9.71 11.52 -5.44
N GLY A 18 -10.98 11.70 -5.84
CA GLY A 18 -11.54 10.93 -6.95
C GLY A 18 -11.72 9.45 -6.66
N GLY A 19 -11.82 9.05 -5.40
CA GLY A 19 -11.96 7.65 -5.02
C GLY A 19 -10.67 6.85 -5.07
N LYS A 20 -9.51 7.51 -5.16
CA LYS A 20 -8.22 6.82 -5.15
C LYS A 20 -7.98 6.12 -3.82
N LEU A 21 -7.19 5.05 -3.86
CA LEU A 21 -6.76 4.37 -2.65
C LEU A 21 -5.77 5.26 -1.90
N VAL A 22 -6.06 5.48 -0.63
CA VAL A 22 -5.21 6.29 0.25
C VAL A 22 -4.94 5.54 1.55
N PHE A 23 -3.91 5.94 2.27
CA PHE A 23 -3.69 5.45 3.62
C PHE A 23 -4.82 5.94 4.50
N LYS A 24 -5.35 5.04 5.33
CA LYS A 24 -6.55 5.31 6.14
C LYS A 24 -6.36 6.55 7.01
N HIS A 25 -7.38 7.39 7.07
CA HIS A 25 -7.40 8.67 7.80
C HIS A 25 -6.41 9.70 7.26
N THR A 26 -5.94 9.53 6.03
CA THR A 26 -5.04 10.49 5.38
C THR A 26 -5.55 10.85 3.99
N ARG A 27 -4.86 11.79 3.36
CA ARG A 27 -5.05 12.10 1.94
C ARG A 27 -3.87 11.61 1.10
N LEU A 28 -2.99 10.80 1.69
CA LEU A 28 -1.80 10.31 0.99
C LEU A 28 -2.17 9.09 0.15
N PRO A 29 -2.10 9.19 -1.20
CA PRO A 29 -2.38 8.04 -2.05
C PRO A 29 -1.33 6.94 -1.91
N LEU A 30 -1.74 5.68 -2.03
CA LEU A 30 -0.80 4.57 -2.05
C LEU A 30 0.21 4.70 -3.19
N ALA A 31 -0.22 5.24 -4.32
CA ALA A 31 0.64 5.43 -5.49
C ALA A 31 1.86 6.31 -5.17
N VAL A 32 1.73 7.23 -4.22
CA VAL A 32 2.86 8.08 -3.82
C VAL A 32 3.95 7.24 -3.16
N LEU A 33 3.57 6.35 -2.25
CA LEU A 33 4.56 5.46 -1.62
C LEU A 33 5.25 4.58 -2.67
N PHE A 34 4.47 3.86 -3.45
CA PHE A 34 5.04 2.90 -4.40
C PHE A 34 5.83 3.59 -5.51
N GLY A 35 5.36 4.76 -5.98
CA GLY A 35 6.09 5.53 -6.99
C GLY A 35 7.45 5.99 -6.50
N ASN A 36 7.53 6.47 -5.26
CA ASN A 36 8.81 6.89 -4.70
C ASN A 36 9.75 5.72 -4.46
N LEU A 37 9.22 4.59 -3.96
CA LEU A 37 10.04 3.38 -3.79
C LEU A 37 10.61 2.90 -5.13
N ALA A 38 9.81 2.96 -6.20
CA ALA A 38 10.24 2.56 -7.53
C ALA A 38 11.39 3.44 -8.04
N GLU A 39 11.48 4.68 -7.58
CA GLU A 39 12.55 5.61 -7.95
C GLU A 39 13.75 5.53 -7.01
N GLY A 40 13.75 4.60 -6.06
CA GLY A 40 14.88 4.37 -5.18
C GLY A 40 14.77 4.99 -3.79
N ALA A 41 13.66 5.64 -3.47
CA ALA A 41 13.45 6.17 -2.13
C ALA A 41 13.20 5.04 -1.12
N THR A 42 13.48 5.33 0.15
CA THR A 42 13.18 4.40 1.24
C THR A 42 11.84 4.76 1.88
N VAL A 43 11.30 3.83 2.69
CA VAL A 43 10.10 4.13 3.47
C VAL A 43 10.34 5.34 4.38
N LYS A 44 11.51 5.44 4.98
CA LYS A 44 11.88 6.56 5.83
C LYS A 44 11.85 7.89 5.09
N ASP A 45 12.33 7.89 3.84
CA ASP A 45 12.27 9.09 3.01
C ASP A 45 10.83 9.55 2.82
N VAL A 46 9.94 8.63 2.51
CA VAL A 46 8.52 8.95 2.29
C VAL A 46 7.89 9.48 3.58
N VAL A 47 8.20 8.85 4.72
CA VAL A 47 7.72 9.32 6.02
C VAL A 47 8.14 10.77 6.26
N ASP A 48 9.40 11.09 6.00
CA ASP A 48 9.91 12.44 6.23
C ASP A 48 9.32 13.46 5.25
N TRP A 49 9.22 13.08 3.98
CA TRP A 49 8.76 14.01 2.93
C TRP A 49 7.26 14.33 3.01
N TYR A 50 6.46 13.35 3.44
CA TYR A 50 5.00 13.49 3.44
C TYR A 50 4.40 13.50 4.84
N ASP A 51 5.23 13.55 5.88
CA ASP A 51 4.77 13.50 7.28
C ASP A 51 3.83 12.31 7.52
N ALA A 52 4.24 11.14 7.04
CA ALA A 52 3.43 9.92 7.09
C ALA A 52 3.76 9.10 8.35
N ASP A 53 2.87 8.16 8.68
CA ASP A 53 3.08 7.22 9.78
C ASP A 53 3.82 5.99 9.24
N GLU A 54 5.05 5.80 9.72
CA GLU A 54 5.89 4.67 9.30
C GLU A 54 5.21 3.32 9.53
N LYS A 55 4.52 3.16 10.66
CA LYS A 55 3.83 1.90 10.98
C LYS A 55 2.74 1.60 9.96
N GLN A 56 2.03 2.62 9.51
CA GLN A 56 0.98 2.47 8.52
C GLN A 56 1.55 2.07 7.16
N LEU A 57 2.65 2.70 6.75
CA LEU A 57 3.30 2.36 5.49
C LEU A 57 3.84 0.93 5.51
N VAL A 58 4.49 0.54 6.60
CA VAL A 58 5.02 -0.83 6.75
C VAL A 58 3.88 -1.85 6.78
N ALA A 59 2.76 -1.54 7.42
CA ALA A 59 1.60 -2.44 7.45
C ALA A 59 1.05 -2.70 6.04
N VAL A 60 1.01 -1.68 5.19
CA VAL A 60 0.58 -1.83 3.80
C VAL A 60 1.56 -2.70 3.03
N LEU A 61 2.85 -2.50 3.21
CA LEU A 61 3.86 -3.33 2.55
C LEU A 61 3.77 -4.79 2.99
N ASN A 62 3.55 -5.03 4.27
CA ASN A 62 3.37 -6.39 4.79
C ASN A 62 2.12 -7.04 4.23
N PHE A 63 1.03 -6.29 4.13
CA PHE A 63 -0.19 -6.80 3.51
C PHE A 63 0.07 -7.22 2.07
N LEU A 64 0.75 -6.38 1.30
CA LEU A 64 1.08 -6.67 -0.09
C LEU A 64 1.97 -7.91 -0.20
N ALA A 65 2.99 -8.02 0.66
CA ALA A 65 3.88 -9.18 0.67
C ALA A 65 3.11 -10.47 0.91
N GLN A 66 2.18 -10.47 1.86
CA GLN A 66 1.36 -11.64 2.15
C GLN A 66 0.46 -12.01 0.98
N GLU A 67 -0.14 -11.02 0.31
CA GLU A 67 -1.00 -11.29 -0.84
C GLU A 67 -0.20 -11.86 -2.01
N LEU A 68 1.01 -11.35 -2.24
CA LEU A 68 1.87 -11.89 -3.28
C LEU A 68 2.31 -13.32 -2.98
N ASN A 69 2.61 -13.63 -1.72
CA ASN A 69 2.93 -14.99 -1.33
C ASN A 69 1.77 -15.95 -1.59
N LYS A 70 0.55 -15.55 -1.33
CA LYS A 70 -0.63 -16.37 -1.61
C LYS A 70 -0.76 -16.66 -3.10
N ILE A 71 -0.53 -15.65 -3.94
CA ILE A 71 -0.58 -15.80 -5.38
C ILE A 71 0.50 -16.77 -5.86
N GLU A 72 1.73 -16.61 -5.37
CA GLU A 72 2.85 -17.49 -5.74
C GLU A 72 2.61 -18.94 -5.31
N GLN A 73 2.11 -19.14 -4.10
CA GLN A 73 1.79 -20.48 -3.60
C GLN A 73 0.70 -21.14 -4.44
N ALA A 74 -0.32 -20.39 -4.83
CA ALA A 74 -1.39 -20.91 -5.68
C ALA A 74 -0.84 -21.32 -7.04
N GLU A 75 0.07 -20.57 -7.63
CA GLU A 75 0.69 -20.91 -8.91
C GLU A 75 1.55 -22.17 -8.77
N VAL A 76 2.35 -22.26 -7.72
CA VAL A 76 3.20 -23.43 -7.46
C VAL A 76 2.34 -24.66 -7.23
N ALA A 77 1.26 -24.52 -6.46
CA ALA A 77 0.35 -25.64 -6.19
C ALA A 77 -0.41 -26.07 -7.45
N GLY A 78 -0.65 -25.13 -8.36
CA GLY A 78 -1.33 -25.41 -9.63
C GLY A 78 -0.42 -25.97 -10.71
N ALA A 79 0.86 -25.90 -10.51
CA ALA A 79 1.83 -26.43 -11.46
C ALA A 79 2.08 -27.91 -11.22
#